data_4270f76551fad44f69488cbd435deac6
#
_entry.id   4270f76551fad44f69488cbd435deac6
#
_cell.length_a   1.000
_cell.length_b   1.000
_cell.length_c   1.000
_cell.angle_alpha   90.00
_cell.angle_beta   90.00
_cell.angle_gamma   90.00
#
_symmetry.space_group_name_H-M   'P 1'
#
loop_
_entity.id
_entity.type
_entity.pdbx_description
1 polymer ?
#
loop_
_entity_poly.entity_id
_entity_poly.type
_entity_poly.pdbx_seq_one_letter_code
_entity_poly.pdbx_strand_id
1 'polypeptide(L)'
;MPTKDEYRWIDDKGDSELRLNYNLNEDSVVVDLGGFKGDWSALISEKYSCNIHIFEPVREFYSGIKERFSKNPKIHVYNFAASTKNGVAPIFVNGVASSLLVSNQHSQKVVLVDLIHFLESTGVSTVDLIKINIEGSEFELLPYLIEIGKISSFKDIQVQFHDFVPNAVQLRQSIRESL
;
A
#
# COMPACT_ATOMS: atom_id res chain seq x y z
N MET A 1 19.63 17.10 2.60
CA MET A 1 20.32 16.55 1.41
C MET A 1 19.89 15.08 1.29
N PRO A 2 19.65 14.58 0.09
CA PRO A 2 19.32 13.18 -0.11
C PRO A 2 20.41 12.25 0.43
N THR A 3 20.02 11.11 0.95
CA THR A 3 20.92 10.05 1.40
C THR A 3 21.60 9.38 0.20
N LYS A 4 22.65 8.57 0.44
CA LYS A 4 23.31 7.79 -0.63
C LYS A 4 22.34 6.83 -1.33
N ASP A 5 21.39 6.27 -0.59
CA ASP A 5 20.39 5.37 -1.14
C ASP A 5 19.33 6.11 -1.98
N GLU A 6 18.95 7.34 -1.60
CA GLU A 6 18.07 8.19 -2.40
C GLU A 6 18.74 8.64 -3.73
N TYR A 7 20.03 8.98 -3.73
CA TYR A 7 20.75 9.24 -4.96
C TYR A 7 20.80 8.03 -5.88
N ARG A 8 21.08 6.83 -5.34
CA ARG A 8 21.08 5.59 -6.10
C ARG A 8 19.70 5.27 -6.67
N TRP A 9 18.64 5.51 -5.89
CA TRP A 9 17.26 5.35 -6.36
C TRP A 9 16.94 6.25 -7.56
N ILE A 10 17.43 7.51 -7.54
CA ILE A 10 17.25 8.46 -8.63
C ILE A 10 18.03 8.00 -9.87
N ASP A 11 19.31 7.62 -9.70
CA ASP A 11 20.19 7.17 -10.79
C ASP A 11 19.64 5.89 -11.45
N ASP A 12 19.09 4.97 -10.68
CA ASP A 12 18.46 3.73 -11.15
C ASP A 12 17.02 3.96 -11.69
N LYS A 13 16.56 5.20 -11.78
CA LYS A 13 15.19 5.58 -12.20
C LYS A 13 14.12 4.82 -11.41
N GLY A 14 14.32 4.71 -10.10
CA GLY A 14 13.50 3.89 -9.21
C GLY A 14 12.01 4.13 -9.35
N ASP A 15 11.58 5.38 -9.46
CA ASP A 15 10.16 5.74 -9.56
C ASP A 15 9.53 5.42 -10.93
N SER A 16 10.30 5.50 -12.02
CA SER A 16 9.77 5.30 -13.37
C SER A 16 9.99 3.88 -13.92
N GLU A 17 10.95 3.14 -13.39
CA GLU A 17 11.31 1.83 -13.89
C GLU A 17 11.18 0.75 -12.81
N LEU A 18 11.95 0.81 -11.71
CA LEU A 18 12.00 -0.30 -10.75
C LEU A 18 10.65 -0.54 -10.07
N ARG A 19 9.91 0.53 -9.72
CA ARG A 19 8.58 0.41 -9.10
C ARG A 19 7.47 -0.08 -10.03
N LEU A 20 7.74 -0.20 -11.34
CA LEU A 20 6.75 -0.52 -12.36
C LEU A 20 7.08 -1.79 -13.16
N ASN A 21 8.24 -2.43 -12.92
CA ASN A 21 8.68 -3.59 -13.70
C ASN A 21 8.46 -4.90 -12.93
N TYR A 22 7.34 -5.56 -13.24
CA TYR A 22 6.94 -6.83 -12.67
C TYR A 22 6.49 -7.81 -13.75
N ASN A 23 6.47 -9.10 -13.45
CA ASN A 23 5.94 -10.11 -14.36
C ASN A 23 4.41 -10.21 -14.21
N LEU A 24 3.70 -9.17 -14.67
CA LEU A 24 2.24 -9.06 -14.63
C LEU A 24 1.63 -9.16 -16.03
N ASN A 25 0.36 -9.54 -16.06
CA ASN A 25 -0.48 -9.58 -17.27
C ASN A 25 -1.91 -9.12 -16.92
N GLU A 26 -2.82 -9.21 -17.88
CA GLU A 26 -4.21 -8.75 -17.74
C GLU A 26 -5.07 -9.52 -16.73
N ASP A 27 -4.66 -10.75 -16.36
CA ASP A 27 -5.32 -11.59 -15.37
C ASP A 27 -4.73 -11.42 -13.97
N SER A 28 -3.58 -10.75 -13.86
CA SER A 28 -2.90 -10.51 -12.58
C SER A 28 -3.74 -9.68 -11.64
N VAL A 29 -3.57 -9.94 -10.33
CA VAL A 29 -4.20 -9.21 -9.25
C VAL A 29 -3.15 -8.38 -8.52
N VAL A 30 -3.39 -7.08 -8.44
CA VAL A 30 -2.52 -6.10 -7.78
C VAL A 30 -3.27 -5.45 -6.63
N VAL A 31 -2.58 -5.27 -5.51
CA VAL A 31 -3.08 -4.55 -4.34
C VAL A 31 -2.23 -3.32 -4.09
N ASP A 32 -2.87 -2.15 -4.00
CA ASP A 32 -2.23 -0.86 -3.69
C ASP A 32 -2.73 -0.36 -2.33
N LEU A 33 -1.89 -0.48 -1.30
CA LEU A 33 -2.18 0.05 0.03
C LEU A 33 -1.60 1.46 0.17
N GLY A 34 -2.48 2.44 0.39
CA GLY A 34 -2.17 3.87 0.38
C GLY A 34 -2.17 4.42 -1.04
N GLY A 35 -3.35 4.42 -1.68
CA GLY A 35 -3.52 4.83 -3.08
C GLY A 35 -3.27 6.31 -3.35
N PHE A 36 -3.44 7.19 -2.35
CA PHE A 36 -3.27 8.65 -2.42
C PHE A 36 -4.05 9.25 -3.59
N LYS A 37 -3.40 9.65 -4.69
CA LYS A 37 -4.03 10.19 -5.92
C LYS A 37 -4.22 9.13 -7.00
N GLY A 38 -3.76 7.91 -6.77
CA GLY A 38 -3.87 6.78 -7.71
C GLY A 38 -2.84 6.83 -8.85
N ASP A 39 -1.76 7.60 -8.73
CA ASP A 39 -0.79 7.76 -9.83
C ASP A 39 -0.02 6.46 -10.10
N TRP A 40 0.43 5.77 -9.05
CA TRP A 40 1.10 4.48 -9.20
C TRP A 40 0.16 3.42 -9.82
N SER A 41 -1.06 3.31 -9.33
CA SER A 41 -2.07 2.40 -9.87
C SER A 41 -2.42 2.71 -11.32
N ALA A 42 -2.41 4.00 -11.72
CA ALA A 42 -2.63 4.39 -13.12
C ALA A 42 -1.53 3.86 -14.03
N LEU A 43 -0.25 4.00 -13.63
CA LEU A 43 0.90 3.51 -14.40
C LEU A 43 0.91 1.99 -14.50
N ILE A 44 0.59 1.27 -13.43
CA ILE A 44 0.45 -0.20 -13.44
C ILE A 44 -0.70 -0.62 -14.37
N SER A 45 -1.86 0.04 -14.27
CA SER A 45 -3.01 -0.24 -15.12
C SER A 45 -2.72 0.01 -16.60
N GLU A 46 -2.06 1.12 -16.93
CA GLU A 46 -1.64 1.45 -18.29
C GLU A 46 -0.71 0.38 -18.87
N LYS A 47 0.24 -0.08 -18.06
CA LYS A 47 1.28 -1.02 -18.51
C LYS A 47 0.77 -2.46 -18.66
N TYR A 48 -0.07 -2.93 -17.75
CA TYR A 48 -0.41 -4.35 -17.62
C TYR A 48 -1.90 -4.66 -17.83
N SER A 49 -2.76 -3.66 -17.77
CA SER A 49 -4.22 -3.83 -17.86
C SER A 49 -4.79 -4.87 -16.87
N CYS A 50 -4.15 -5.01 -15.70
CA CYS A 50 -4.47 -6.00 -14.67
C CYS A 50 -5.59 -5.55 -13.73
N ASN A 51 -6.04 -6.44 -12.85
CA ASN A 51 -7.02 -6.13 -11.81
C ASN A 51 -6.32 -5.45 -10.63
N ILE A 52 -6.81 -4.29 -10.17
CA ILE A 52 -6.17 -3.51 -9.11
C ILE A 52 -7.17 -3.22 -7.99
N HIS A 53 -6.81 -3.57 -6.76
CA HIS A 53 -7.54 -3.26 -5.54
C HIS A 53 -6.81 -2.14 -4.79
N ILE A 54 -7.39 -0.94 -4.74
CA ILE A 54 -6.79 0.25 -4.13
C ILE A 54 -7.45 0.53 -2.79
N PHE A 55 -6.66 0.59 -1.73
CA PHE A 55 -7.09 0.96 -0.39
C PHE A 55 -6.61 2.37 -0.06
N GLU A 56 -7.56 3.28 0.17
CA GLU A 56 -7.27 4.67 0.52
C GLU A 56 -8.23 5.14 1.63
N PRO A 57 -7.74 5.28 2.86
CA PRO A 57 -8.57 5.65 4.00
C PRO A 57 -9.03 7.11 3.99
N VAL A 58 -8.25 8.02 3.42
CA VAL A 58 -8.59 9.44 3.41
C VAL A 58 -9.69 9.70 2.39
N ARG A 59 -10.84 10.15 2.87
CA ARG A 59 -12.07 10.29 2.05
C ARG A 59 -11.89 11.15 0.81
N GLU A 60 -11.14 12.24 0.92
CA GLU A 60 -10.85 13.15 -0.19
C GLU A 60 -10.09 12.44 -1.29
N PHE A 61 -9.01 11.74 -0.95
CA PHE A 61 -8.19 10.99 -1.91
C PHE A 61 -8.97 9.81 -2.50
N TYR A 62 -9.67 9.04 -1.66
CA TYR A 62 -10.57 7.98 -2.13
C TYR A 62 -11.55 8.47 -3.19
N SER A 63 -12.22 9.63 -2.95
CA SER A 63 -13.20 10.17 -3.88
C SER A 63 -12.57 10.53 -5.22
N GLY A 64 -11.39 11.16 -5.20
CA GLY A 64 -10.63 11.48 -6.41
C GLY A 64 -10.19 10.25 -7.20
N ILE A 65 -9.69 9.20 -6.50
CA ILE A 65 -9.31 7.93 -7.15
C ILE A 65 -10.53 7.26 -7.77
N LYS A 66 -11.64 7.21 -7.04
CA LYS A 66 -12.88 6.58 -7.50
C LYS A 66 -13.44 7.26 -8.76
N GLU A 67 -13.39 8.59 -8.81
CA GLU A 67 -13.77 9.37 -9.99
C GLU A 67 -12.82 9.09 -11.15
N ARG A 68 -11.51 9.16 -10.91
CA ARG A 68 -10.44 8.93 -11.90
C ARG A 68 -10.61 7.60 -12.63
N PHE A 69 -10.92 6.54 -11.88
CA PHE A 69 -11.03 5.19 -12.43
C PHE A 69 -12.47 4.71 -12.66
N SER A 70 -13.45 5.60 -12.60
CA SER A 70 -14.88 5.26 -12.68
C SER A 70 -15.29 4.48 -13.94
N LYS A 71 -14.51 4.57 -15.02
CA LYS A 71 -14.75 3.87 -16.29
C LYS A 71 -13.91 2.60 -16.47
N ASN A 72 -13.02 2.27 -15.54
CA ASN A 72 -12.18 1.08 -15.63
C ASN A 72 -12.73 -0.01 -14.70
N PRO A 73 -13.39 -1.07 -15.24
CA PRO A 73 -14.00 -2.11 -14.42
C PRO A 73 -12.99 -3.00 -13.70
N LYS A 74 -11.70 -2.95 -14.06
CA LYS A 74 -10.62 -3.71 -13.42
C LYS A 74 -10.03 -2.99 -12.19
N ILE A 75 -10.44 -1.76 -11.91
CA ILE A 75 -9.93 -1.01 -10.74
C ILE A 75 -11.02 -0.88 -9.68
N HIS A 76 -10.76 -1.46 -8.52
CA HIS A 76 -11.64 -1.47 -7.37
C HIS A 76 -11.06 -0.57 -6.28
N VAL A 77 -11.83 0.43 -5.84
CA VAL A 77 -11.35 1.43 -4.87
C VAL A 77 -12.15 1.32 -3.58
N TYR A 78 -11.45 1.22 -2.44
CA TYR A 78 -12.02 1.02 -1.12
C TYR A 78 -11.62 2.13 -0.17
N ASN A 79 -12.59 2.71 0.56
CA ASN A 79 -12.34 3.74 1.56
C ASN A 79 -12.05 3.11 2.93
N PHE A 80 -10.98 2.33 3.00
CA PHE A 80 -10.53 1.61 4.19
C PHE A 80 -9.03 1.77 4.37
N ALA A 81 -8.57 1.68 5.62
CA ALA A 81 -7.16 1.45 5.93
C ALA A 81 -6.95 -0.06 6.09
N ALA A 82 -6.01 -0.63 5.32
CA ALA A 82 -5.59 -2.00 5.52
C ALA A 82 -4.88 -2.14 6.87
N SER A 83 -5.24 -3.16 7.63
CA SER A 83 -4.80 -3.39 9.00
C SER A 83 -4.71 -4.88 9.30
N THR A 84 -4.30 -5.21 10.52
CA THR A 84 -4.27 -6.56 11.10
C THR A 84 -5.60 -6.98 11.73
N LYS A 85 -6.58 -6.06 11.79
CA LYS A 85 -7.89 -6.27 12.42
C LYS A 85 -8.93 -5.28 11.89
N ASN A 86 -10.19 -5.65 12.05
CA ASN A 86 -11.30 -4.73 11.78
C ASN A 86 -11.47 -3.73 12.93
N GLY A 87 -11.83 -2.49 12.59
CA GLY A 87 -12.05 -1.45 13.59
C GLY A 87 -12.27 -0.06 13.02
N VAL A 88 -12.11 0.93 13.87
CA VAL A 88 -12.12 2.36 13.52
C VAL A 88 -10.99 3.04 14.27
N ALA A 89 -10.21 3.86 13.57
CA ALA A 89 -9.13 4.63 14.16
C ALA A 89 -9.12 6.08 13.63
N PRO A 90 -8.55 7.02 14.37
CA PRO A 90 -8.23 8.33 13.81
C PRO A 90 -7.05 8.22 12.84
N ILE A 91 -7.14 8.85 11.67
CA ILE A 91 -5.99 9.11 10.81
C ILE A 91 -5.69 10.61 10.84
N PHE A 92 -4.42 10.95 10.95
CA PHE A 92 -3.98 12.35 10.97
C PHE A 92 -3.54 12.74 9.56
N VAL A 93 -4.28 13.67 8.96
CA VAL A 93 -4.07 14.11 7.57
C VAL A 93 -3.10 15.29 7.55
N ASN A 94 -1.95 15.12 6.92
CA ASN A 94 -0.94 16.16 6.75
C ASN A 94 -0.50 16.27 5.29
N GLY A 95 -1.35 16.84 4.45
CA GLY A 95 -1.06 17.04 3.03
C GLY A 95 -0.76 15.72 2.31
N VAL A 96 0.49 15.53 1.92
CA VAL A 96 0.95 14.32 1.18
C VAL A 96 1.20 13.09 2.07
N ALA A 97 1.25 13.29 3.41
CA ALA A 97 1.48 12.23 4.38
C ALA A 97 0.30 12.13 5.35
N SER A 98 -0.38 11.01 5.38
CA SER A 98 -1.53 10.77 6.27
C SER A 98 -1.28 9.52 7.09
N SER A 99 -1.05 9.66 8.40
CA SER A 99 -0.61 8.58 9.27
C SER A 99 -1.58 8.31 10.44
N LEU A 100 -1.67 7.05 10.84
CA LEU A 100 -2.31 6.64 12.10
C LEU A 100 -1.42 6.89 13.32
N LEU A 101 -0.13 7.14 13.10
CA LEU A 101 0.89 7.19 14.18
C LEU A 101 1.33 8.59 14.55
N VAL A 102 1.16 9.58 13.66
CA VAL A 102 1.60 10.96 13.89
C VAL A 102 0.41 11.87 14.11
N SER A 103 0.32 12.50 15.29
CA SER A 103 -0.79 13.40 15.64
C SER A 103 -0.58 14.80 15.08
N ASN A 104 -1.58 15.29 14.33
CA ASN A 104 -1.70 16.67 13.85
C ASN A 104 -3.08 17.24 14.20
N GLN A 105 -3.29 18.53 13.93
CA GLN A 105 -4.53 19.22 14.31
C GLN A 105 -5.79 18.76 13.54
N HIS A 106 -5.63 18.05 12.40
CA HIS A 106 -6.74 17.56 11.61
C HIS A 106 -6.71 16.04 11.57
N SER A 107 -7.69 15.43 12.24
CA SER A 107 -7.89 13.98 12.19
C SER A 107 -9.27 13.65 11.61
N GLN A 108 -9.34 12.56 10.86
CA GLN A 108 -10.63 11.95 10.50
C GLN A 108 -10.68 10.50 10.99
N LYS A 109 -11.88 10.01 11.31
CA LYS A 109 -12.09 8.60 11.62
C LYS A 109 -12.12 7.81 10.31
N VAL A 110 -11.34 6.72 10.27
CA VAL A 110 -11.30 5.80 9.13
C VAL A 110 -11.65 4.39 9.59
N VAL A 111 -12.21 3.63 8.68
CA VAL A 111 -12.49 2.21 8.90
C VAL A 111 -11.20 1.42 8.66
N LEU A 112 -10.84 0.58 9.61
CA LEU A 112 -9.77 -0.42 9.49
C LEU A 112 -10.38 -1.74 9.03
N VAL A 113 -9.71 -2.42 8.11
CA VAL A 113 -10.10 -3.77 7.70
C VAL A 113 -8.92 -4.72 7.88
N ASP A 114 -9.20 -5.91 8.41
CA ASP A 114 -8.27 -7.03 8.31
C ASP A 114 -8.06 -7.33 6.83
N LEU A 115 -6.82 -7.11 6.35
CA LEU A 115 -6.50 -7.20 4.93
C LEU A 115 -6.79 -8.59 4.37
N ILE A 116 -6.38 -9.64 5.08
CA ILE A 116 -6.52 -11.02 4.59
C ILE A 116 -7.99 -11.41 4.55
N HIS A 117 -8.72 -11.15 5.63
CA HIS A 117 -10.15 -11.46 5.67
C HIS A 117 -10.92 -10.71 4.58
N PHE A 118 -10.57 -9.45 4.32
CA PHE A 118 -11.19 -8.67 3.26
C PHE A 118 -10.89 -9.25 1.87
N LEU A 119 -9.63 -9.55 1.55
CA LEU A 119 -9.26 -10.14 0.26
C LEU A 119 -9.96 -11.48 0.03
N GLU A 120 -9.95 -12.37 1.02
CA GLU A 120 -10.65 -13.65 0.95
C GLU A 120 -12.16 -13.46 0.73
N SER A 121 -12.80 -12.48 1.39
CA SER A 121 -14.23 -12.18 1.22
C SER A 121 -14.59 -11.66 -0.17
N THR A 122 -13.63 -11.09 -0.88
CA THR A 122 -13.78 -10.64 -2.28
C THR A 122 -13.37 -11.70 -3.30
N GLY A 123 -12.99 -12.90 -2.85
CA GLY A 123 -12.55 -14.01 -3.71
C GLY A 123 -11.08 -13.93 -4.14
N VAL A 124 -10.32 -13.01 -3.58
CA VAL A 124 -8.87 -12.86 -3.87
C VAL A 124 -8.09 -13.73 -2.90
N SER A 125 -7.54 -14.83 -3.39
CA SER A 125 -6.72 -15.78 -2.60
C SER A 125 -5.22 -15.63 -2.85
N THR A 126 -4.83 -15.06 -3.98
CA THR A 126 -3.44 -14.85 -4.38
C THR A 126 -3.31 -13.48 -5.00
N VAL A 127 -2.25 -12.76 -4.68
CA VAL A 127 -1.93 -11.42 -5.18
C VAL A 127 -0.58 -11.47 -5.89
N ASP A 128 -0.54 -11.04 -7.15
CA ASP A 128 0.70 -11.04 -7.93
C ASP A 128 1.66 -9.93 -7.48
N LEU A 129 1.12 -8.77 -7.11
CA LEU A 129 1.91 -7.67 -6.57
C LEU A 129 1.13 -6.92 -5.49
N ILE A 130 1.73 -6.73 -4.33
CA ILE A 130 1.25 -5.78 -3.33
C ILE A 130 2.22 -4.61 -3.19
N LYS A 131 1.71 -3.38 -3.32
CA LYS A 131 2.42 -2.16 -2.92
C LYS A 131 1.92 -1.71 -1.56
N ILE A 132 2.86 -1.43 -0.65
CA ILE A 132 2.58 -1.00 0.73
C ILE A 132 3.26 0.34 0.95
N ASN A 133 2.46 1.41 1.11
CA ASN A 133 2.89 2.76 1.45
C ASN A 133 1.82 3.37 2.38
N ILE A 134 1.87 3.01 3.67
CA ILE A 134 0.82 3.26 4.67
C ILE A 134 1.32 3.99 5.91
N GLU A 135 2.34 4.80 5.71
CA GLU A 135 2.80 5.83 6.65
C GLU A 135 3.08 5.30 8.06
N GLY A 136 3.86 4.21 8.13
CA GLY A 136 4.34 3.59 9.37
C GLY A 136 3.58 2.31 9.79
N SER A 137 2.38 2.07 9.28
CA SER A 137 1.62 0.85 9.60
C SER A 137 2.17 -0.41 8.92
N GLU A 138 3.09 -0.29 7.97
CA GLU A 138 3.82 -1.41 7.37
C GLU A 138 4.60 -2.23 8.40
N PHE A 139 5.07 -1.59 9.48
CA PHE A 139 5.79 -2.25 10.57
C PHE A 139 4.89 -3.09 11.49
N GLU A 140 3.57 -2.94 11.41
CA GLU A 140 2.60 -3.81 12.08
C GLU A 140 2.06 -4.86 11.11
N LEU A 141 1.73 -4.44 9.87
CA LEU A 141 1.08 -5.30 8.89
C LEU A 141 1.99 -6.45 8.41
N LEU A 142 3.25 -6.15 8.04
CA LEU A 142 4.15 -7.18 7.50
C LEU A 142 4.50 -8.28 8.52
N PRO A 143 4.89 -7.96 9.78
CA PRO A 143 5.09 -9.00 10.80
C PRO A 143 3.85 -9.86 11.04
N TYR A 144 2.67 -9.25 11.06
CA TYR A 144 1.41 -9.99 11.19
C TYR A 144 1.21 -10.98 10.03
N LEU A 145 1.40 -10.54 8.77
CA LEU A 145 1.27 -11.42 7.60
C LEU A 145 2.26 -12.59 7.62
N ILE A 146 3.47 -12.35 8.13
CA ILE A 146 4.50 -13.39 8.32
C ILE A 146 4.05 -14.37 9.42
N GLU A 147 3.64 -13.86 10.58
CA GLU A 147 3.22 -14.67 11.74
C GLU A 147 2.06 -15.61 11.41
N ILE A 148 1.06 -15.14 10.68
CA ILE A 148 -0.10 -15.95 10.29
C ILE A 148 0.16 -16.80 9.02
N GLY A 149 1.39 -16.77 8.47
CA GLY A 149 1.78 -17.55 7.28
C GLY A 149 1.14 -17.10 5.97
N LYS A 150 0.55 -15.88 5.93
CA LYS A 150 -0.13 -15.33 4.74
C LYS A 150 0.78 -14.51 3.83
N ILE A 151 2.01 -14.27 4.22
CA ILE A 151 2.97 -13.52 3.38
C ILE A 151 3.20 -14.22 2.03
N SER A 152 3.15 -15.54 1.98
CA SER A 152 3.28 -16.34 0.76
C SER A 152 2.12 -16.20 -0.24
N SER A 153 1.02 -15.56 0.15
CA SER A 153 -0.09 -15.23 -0.77
C SER A 153 0.24 -14.07 -1.71
N PHE A 154 1.34 -13.36 -1.46
CA PHE A 154 1.83 -12.24 -2.27
C PHE A 154 3.10 -12.67 -3.00
N LYS A 155 3.10 -12.67 -4.35
CA LYS A 155 4.27 -13.09 -5.14
C LYS A 155 5.38 -12.03 -5.11
N ASP A 156 5.00 -10.77 -5.36
CA ASP A 156 5.89 -9.62 -5.30
C ASP A 156 5.40 -8.62 -4.25
N ILE A 157 6.34 -8.10 -3.45
CA ILE A 157 6.04 -7.15 -2.38
C ILE A 157 6.90 -5.90 -2.56
N GLN A 158 6.26 -4.77 -2.86
CA GLN A 158 6.89 -3.45 -2.92
C GLN A 158 6.53 -2.68 -1.65
N VAL A 159 7.52 -2.31 -0.84
CA VAL A 159 7.29 -1.59 0.42
C VAL A 159 8.07 -0.29 0.45
N GLN A 160 7.39 0.78 0.85
CA GLN A 160 8.03 2.01 1.31
C GLN A 160 8.00 2.02 2.83
N PHE A 161 9.17 1.88 3.46
CA PHE A 161 9.31 1.98 4.92
C PHE A 161 9.50 3.43 5.34
N HIS A 162 8.88 3.80 6.48
CA HIS A 162 8.92 5.16 7.00
C HIS A 162 9.82 5.29 8.23
N ASP A 163 10.90 6.06 8.10
CA ASP A 163 11.95 6.18 9.13
C ASP A 163 11.53 7.01 10.36
N PHE A 164 10.36 7.66 10.35
CA PHE A 164 9.84 8.34 11.53
C PHE A 164 9.28 7.38 12.62
N VAL A 165 9.13 6.10 12.28
CA VAL A 165 8.74 5.07 13.28
C VAL A 165 9.92 4.76 14.20
N PRO A 166 9.72 4.73 15.53
CA PRO A 166 10.79 4.34 16.45
C PRO A 166 11.40 2.99 16.10
N ASN A 167 12.73 2.91 16.06
CA ASN A 167 13.48 1.70 15.69
C ASN A 167 13.22 1.18 14.25
N ALA A 168 12.81 2.05 13.33
CA ALA A 168 12.48 1.69 11.95
C ALA A 168 13.57 0.85 11.26
N VAL A 169 14.84 1.18 11.47
CA VAL A 169 15.98 0.47 10.87
C VAL A 169 16.03 -0.99 11.33
N GLN A 170 15.91 -1.22 12.65
CA GLN A 170 15.94 -2.57 13.23
C GLN A 170 14.70 -3.38 12.81
N LEU A 171 13.52 -2.75 12.85
CA LEU A 171 12.27 -3.39 12.44
C LEU A 171 12.31 -3.79 10.96
N ARG A 172 12.78 -2.90 10.08
CA ARG A 172 12.96 -3.19 8.66
C ARG A 172 13.92 -4.36 8.42
N GLN A 173 15.04 -4.39 9.17
CA GLN A 173 16.00 -5.48 9.08
C GLN A 173 15.36 -6.81 9.48
N SER A 174 14.65 -6.86 10.62
CA SER A 174 13.96 -8.06 11.09
C SER A 174 12.90 -8.56 10.10
N ILE A 175 12.13 -7.65 9.51
CA ILE A 175 11.15 -8.01 8.47
C ILE A 175 11.85 -8.63 7.25
N ARG A 176 12.94 -8.02 6.76
CA ARG A 176 13.70 -8.54 5.60
C ARG A 176 14.31 -9.91 5.84
N GLU A 177 14.74 -10.20 7.06
CA GLU A 177 15.28 -11.50 7.44
C GLU A 177 14.21 -12.59 7.56
N SER A 178 12.94 -12.19 7.66
CA SER A 178 11.80 -13.09 7.82
C SER A 178 11.03 -13.33 6.51
N LEU A 179 11.34 -12.57 5.44
CA LEU A 179 10.82 -12.74 4.07
C LEU A 179 11.68 -13.70 3.24
#